data_142157042f7cc860a8dc0410e97135ec
#
_entry.id   142157042f7cc860a8dc0410e97135ec
#
_cell.length_a   1.000
_cell.length_b   1.000
_cell.length_c   1.000
_cell.angle_alpha   90.00
_cell.angle_beta   90.00
_cell.angle_gamma   90.00
#
_symmetry.space_group_name_H-M   'P 1'
#
loop_
_entity.id
_entity.type
_entity.pdbx_description
1 polymer ?
#
loop_
_entity_poly.entity_id
_entity_poly.type
_entity_poly.pdbx_seq_one_letter_code
_entity_poly.pdbx_strand_id
1 'polypeptide(L)'
;SDTAATSTAFTNFGATASTRSYITAVHVFRTDAGTTPIYVDFRDGTAGSVLYRMVIPAGGGAILPAGATPYFRTTANTALAYDVSAATTTVYISVTGFKSKV
;
A
#
# COMPACT_ATOMS: atom_id res chain seq x y z
N SER A 1 -3.30 10.36 1.92
CA SER A 1 -1.92 10.77 1.60
C SER A 1 -0.99 10.48 2.77
N ASP A 2 0.27 10.36 2.50
CA ASP A 2 1.29 10.11 3.50
C ASP A 2 2.52 10.97 3.21
N THR A 3 3.04 11.63 4.25
CA THR A 3 4.25 12.44 4.18
C THR A 3 5.33 11.93 5.12
N ALA A 4 5.10 10.84 5.83
CA ALA A 4 6.01 10.30 6.82
C ALA A 4 6.55 8.95 6.37
N ALA A 5 7.80 8.67 6.70
CA ALA A 5 8.42 7.37 6.45
C ALA A 5 8.11 6.39 7.60
N THR A 6 6.87 6.39 8.07
CA THR A 6 6.40 5.49 9.13
C THR A 6 5.25 4.63 8.61
N SER A 7 5.26 3.38 9.00
CA SER A 7 4.24 2.44 8.57
C SER A 7 2.87 2.80 9.15
N THR A 8 1.84 2.82 8.30
CA THR A 8 0.48 3.21 8.66
C THR A 8 -0.51 2.19 8.14
N ALA A 9 -1.48 1.81 8.95
CA ALA A 9 -2.52 0.87 8.55
C ALA A 9 -3.61 1.56 7.73
N PHE A 10 -4.11 0.85 6.71
CA PHE A 10 -5.29 1.28 5.97
C PHE A 10 -6.54 1.05 6.81
N THR A 11 -7.43 2.05 6.89
CA THR A 11 -8.67 1.93 7.65
C THR A 11 -9.65 0.93 7.04
N ASN A 12 -9.68 0.82 5.72
CA ASN A 12 -10.61 -0.07 5.00
C ASN A 12 -10.17 -1.54 5.00
N PHE A 13 -8.91 -1.81 5.32
CA PHE A 13 -8.35 -3.16 5.33
C PHE A 13 -7.74 -3.48 6.70
N GLY A 14 -8.51 -3.17 7.74
CA GLY A 14 -8.12 -3.46 9.11
C GLY A 14 -8.12 -4.95 9.43
N ALA A 15 -7.51 -5.31 10.57
CA ALA A 15 -7.47 -6.68 11.03
C ALA A 15 -8.87 -7.19 11.37
N THR A 16 -9.20 -8.37 10.85
CA THR A 16 -10.47 -9.05 11.13
C THR A 16 -10.17 -10.53 11.36
N ALA A 17 -10.74 -11.09 12.42
CA ALA A 17 -10.47 -12.47 12.82
C ALA A 17 -10.78 -13.45 11.66
N SER A 18 -9.89 -14.37 11.43
CA SER A 18 -10.00 -15.41 10.40
C SER A 18 -10.25 -14.86 9.00
N THR A 19 -9.75 -13.65 8.72
CA THR A 19 -10.02 -12.94 7.46
C THR A 19 -8.72 -12.36 6.90
N ARG A 20 -8.53 -12.48 5.59
CA ARG A 20 -7.45 -11.85 4.84
C ARG A 20 -7.98 -10.73 3.97
N SER A 21 -7.15 -9.73 3.74
CA SER A 21 -7.41 -8.69 2.75
C SER A 21 -6.66 -9.04 1.46
N TYR A 22 -7.37 -8.99 0.34
CA TYR A 22 -6.85 -9.29 -1.00
C TYR A 22 -6.91 -8.01 -1.83
N ILE A 23 -5.79 -7.61 -2.41
CA ILE A 23 -5.68 -6.35 -3.13
C ILE A 23 -5.66 -6.61 -4.64
N THR A 24 -6.62 -6.01 -5.34
CA THR A 24 -6.85 -6.23 -6.77
C THR A 24 -6.51 -5.03 -7.64
N ALA A 25 -6.32 -3.85 -7.05
CA ALA A 25 -5.88 -2.67 -7.79
C ALA A 25 -5.20 -1.70 -6.85
N VAL A 26 -4.20 -0.98 -7.36
CA VAL A 26 -3.48 0.05 -6.62
C VAL A 26 -3.22 1.23 -7.54
N HIS A 27 -3.41 2.44 -7.03
CA HIS A 27 -3.02 3.67 -7.70
C HIS A 27 -2.26 4.54 -6.72
N VAL A 28 -1.06 4.93 -7.10
CA VAL A 28 -0.19 5.79 -6.28
C VAL A 28 0.28 6.95 -7.13
N PHE A 29 0.21 8.17 -6.62
CA PHE A 29 0.84 9.31 -7.26
C PHE A 29 1.39 10.27 -6.22
N ARG A 30 2.41 11.04 -6.61
CA ARG A 30 3.05 12.04 -5.76
C ARG A 30 2.78 13.44 -6.28
N THR A 31 2.75 14.39 -5.35
CA THR A 31 2.51 15.81 -5.65
C THR A 31 3.68 16.71 -5.28
N ASP A 32 4.75 16.15 -4.74
CA ASP A 32 5.94 16.90 -4.36
C ASP A 32 6.77 17.29 -5.59
N ALA A 33 7.65 18.26 -5.42
CA ALA A 33 8.57 18.74 -6.46
C ALA A 33 9.89 17.96 -6.46
N GLY A 34 9.98 16.83 -5.79
CA GLY A 34 11.20 16.03 -5.69
C GLY A 34 11.63 15.46 -7.02
N THR A 35 12.93 15.30 -7.20
CA THR A 35 13.55 14.78 -8.43
C THR A 35 14.05 13.35 -8.28
N THR A 36 13.93 12.77 -7.09
CA THR A 36 14.41 11.42 -6.79
C THR A 36 13.26 10.43 -6.76
N PRO A 37 13.39 9.24 -7.37
CA PRO A 37 12.40 8.20 -7.21
C PRO A 37 12.27 7.78 -5.76
N ILE A 38 11.05 7.40 -5.37
CA ILE A 38 10.76 6.83 -4.05
C ILE A 38 10.08 5.48 -4.24
N TYR A 39 9.87 4.76 -3.14
CA TYR A 39 9.03 3.57 -3.21
C TYR A 39 8.00 3.57 -2.08
N VAL A 40 6.92 2.85 -2.35
CA VAL A 40 5.87 2.58 -1.38
C VAL A 40 5.85 1.09 -1.13
N ASP A 41 5.98 0.71 0.13
CA ASP A 41 5.88 -0.69 0.56
C ASP A 41 4.51 -0.95 1.15
N PHE A 42 3.86 -1.99 0.66
CA PHE A 42 2.64 -2.51 1.25
C PHE A 42 3.02 -3.66 2.17
N ARG A 43 2.61 -3.56 3.43
CA ARG A 43 3.07 -4.45 4.49
C ARG A 43 1.96 -5.28 5.10
N ASP A 44 2.34 -6.42 5.60
CA ASP A 44 1.49 -7.33 6.37
C ASP A 44 1.46 -6.89 7.83
N GLY A 45 0.69 -5.83 8.10
CA GLY A 45 0.71 -5.14 9.38
C GLY A 45 1.79 -4.06 9.43
N THR A 46 1.67 -3.13 10.39
CA THR A 46 2.59 -1.98 10.51
C THR A 46 4.03 -2.40 10.85
N ALA A 47 4.22 -3.55 11.46
CA ALA A 47 5.54 -4.09 11.80
C ALA A 47 5.87 -5.36 10.99
N GLY A 48 5.06 -5.68 9.99
CA GLY A 48 5.18 -6.93 9.26
C GLY A 48 6.08 -6.86 8.03
N SER A 49 6.11 -7.96 7.31
CA SER A 49 6.91 -8.11 6.08
C SER A 49 6.34 -7.28 4.95
N VAL A 50 7.20 -6.88 4.02
CA VAL A 50 6.77 -6.24 2.78
C VAL A 50 6.10 -7.28 1.89
N LEU A 51 4.85 -7.01 1.51
CA LEU A 51 4.09 -7.85 0.58
C LEU A 51 4.33 -7.45 -0.87
N TYR A 52 4.48 -6.16 -1.12
CA TYR A 52 4.68 -5.62 -2.45
C TYR A 52 5.35 -4.24 -2.36
N ARG A 53 6.29 -3.98 -3.26
CA ARG A 53 6.97 -2.68 -3.36
C ARG A 53 6.71 -2.06 -4.72
N MET A 54 6.26 -0.80 -4.73
CA MET A 54 6.06 -0.01 -5.94
C MET A 54 7.05 1.13 -5.98
N VAL A 55 7.83 1.21 -7.06
CA VAL A 55 8.73 2.34 -7.29
C VAL A 55 7.96 3.45 -7.99
N ILE A 56 8.02 4.66 -7.43
CA ILE A 56 7.30 5.82 -7.93
C ILE A 56 8.33 6.81 -8.49
N PRO A 57 8.32 7.08 -9.80
CA PRO A 57 9.26 8.02 -10.40
C PRO A 57 9.01 9.46 -9.92
N ALA A 58 10.04 10.29 -10.06
CA ALA A 58 9.92 11.72 -9.75
C ALA A 58 8.80 12.34 -10.58
N GLY A 59 7.92 13.10 -9.93
CA GLY A 59 6.82 13.80 -10.59
C GLY A 59 5.74 12.89 -11.18
N GLY A 60 5.73 11.61 -10.83
CA GLY A 60 4.83 10.65 -11.45
C GLY A 60 4.04 9.81 -10.47
N GLY A 61 3.56 8.69 -10.98
CA GLY A 61 2.81 7.72 -10.21
C GLY A 61 3.02 6.31 -10.75
N ALA A 62 2.31 5.37 -10.15
CA ALA A 62 2.31 3.98 -10.59
C ALA A 62 0.92 3.37 -10.36
N ILE A 63 0.56 2.45 -11.23
CA ILE A 63 -0.75 1.81 -11.19
C ILE A 63 -0.58 0.31 -11.32
N LEU A 64 -1.24 -0.43 -10.43
CA LEU A 64 -1.57 -1.84 -10.66
C LEU A 64 -3.04 -1.86 -11.08
N PRO A 65 -3.32 -2.07 -12.38
CA PRO A 65 -4.69 -1.99 -12.87
C PRO A 65 -5.56 -3.10 -12.29
N ALA A 66 -6.86 -2.84 -12.18
CA ALA A 66 -7.82 -3.79 -11.65
C ALA A 66 -7.75 -5.11 -12.42
N GLY A 67 -7.69 -6.22 -11.67
CA GLY A 67 -7.59 -7.55 -12.23
C GLY A 67 -8.45 -8.54 -11.49
N ALA A 68 -8.68 -9.69 -12.11
CA ALA A 68 -9.44 -10.78 -11.49
C ALA A 68 -8.62 -11.49 -10.40
N THR A 69 -7.31 -11.47 -10.52
CA THR A 69 -6.41 -12.11 -9.57
C THR A 69 -5.76 -11.06 -8.67
N PRO A 70 -5.80 -11.23 -7.35
CA PRO A 70 -5.13 -10.30 -6.44
C PRO A 70 -3.62 -10.22 -6.67
N TYR A 71 -3.06 -9.04 -6.53
CA TYR A 71 -1.62 -8.83 -6.62
C TYR A 71 -0.91 -9.30 -5.35
N PHE A 72 -1.53 -9.07 -4.20
CA PHE A 72 -1.01 -9.50 -2.90
C PHE A 72 -2.15 -9.59 -1.88
N ARG A 73 -1.84 -10.21 -0.76
CA ARG A 73 -2.80 -10.42 0.33
C ARG A 73 -2.10 -10.34 1.68
N THR A 74 -2.87 -10.03 2.72
CA THR A 74 -2.38 -10.10 4.09
C THR A 74 -2.50 -11.52 4.64
N THR A 75 -1.84 -11.78 5.75
CA THR A 75 -2.16 -12.94 6.58
C THR A 75 -3.49 -12.71 7.31
N ALA A 76 -4.07 -13.76 7.85
CA ALA A 76 -5.33 -13.66 8.58
C ALA A 76 -5.19 -12.76 9.80
N ASN A 77 -6.26 -12.01 10.11
CA ASN A 77 -6.33 -11.12 11.27
C ASN A 77 -5.19 -10.08 11.29
N THR A 78 -4.84 -9.56 10.12
CA THR A 78 -3.75 -8.59 9.97
C THR A 78 -4.21 -7.43 9.10
N ALA A 79 -3.96 -6.22 9.54
CA ALA A 79 -4.26 -5.03 8.75
C ALA A 79 -3.27 -4.89 7.60
N LEU A 80 -3.75 -4.45 6.45
CA LEU A 80 -2.86 -3.97 5.40
C LEU A 80 -2.27 -2.64 5.83
N ALA A 81 -0.98 -2.46 5.66
CA ALA A 81 -0.27 -1.24 5.98
C ALA A 81 0.57 -0.78 4.81
N TYR A 82 0.96 0.48 4.84
CA TYR A 82 1.85 1.06 3.83
C TYR A 82 2.95 1.87 4.51
N ASP A 83 4.05 2.04 3.78
CA ASP A 83 5.22 2.77 4.24
C ASP A 83 5.87 3.46 3.03
N VAL A 84 6.10 4.76 3.14
CA VAL A 84 6.71 5.56 2.09
C VAL A 84 8.18 5.77 2.41
N SER A 85 9.06 5.60 1.44
CA SER A 85 10.51 5.62 1.65
C SER A 85 11.09 6.98 2.01
N ALA A 86 10.35 8.07 1.79
CA ALA A 86 10.85 9.42 2.04
C ALA A 86 9.83 10.25 2.82
N ALA A 87 10.27 10.83 3.94
CA ALA A 87 9.39 11.58 4.85
C ALA A 87 8.90 12.92 4.29
N THR A 88 9.57 13.47 3.29
CA THR A 88 9.23 14.78 2.71
C THR A 88 8.30 14.70 1.51
N THR A 89 7.97 13.49 1.07
CA THR A 89 7.15 13.28 -0.12
C THR A 89 5.68 13.13 0.25
N THR A 90 4.82 13.91 -0.40
CA THR A 90 3.37 13.70 -0.29
C THR A 90 2.93 12.70 -1.35
N VAL A 91 2.35 11.62 -0.90
CA VAL A 91 1.92 10.50 -1.75
C VAL A 91 0.46 10.22 -1.49
N TYR A 92 -0.31 10.08 -2.57
CA TYR A 92 -1.71 9.67 -2.52
C TYR A 92 -1.79 8.21 -2.95
N ILE A 93 -2.41 7.40 -2.11
CA ILE A 93 -2.48 5.96 -2.30
C ILE A 93 -3.94 5.53 -2.27
N SER A 94 -4.39 4.89 -3.34
CA SER A 94 -5.71 4.25 -3.41
C SER A 94 -5.52 2.76 -3.61
N VAL A 95 -6.17 1.97 -2.78
CA VAL A 95 -6.18 0.52 -2.92
C VAL A 95 -7.61 0.01 -3.04
N THR A 96 -7.79 -0.97 -3.88
CA THR A 96 -9.08 -1.65 -4.09
C THR A 96 -8.88 -3.13 -3.86
N GLY A 97 -9.84 -3.74 -3.22
CA GLY A 97 -9.75 -5.16 -2.94
C GLY A 97 -10.97 -5.65 -2.16
N PHE A 98 -10.82 -6.80 -1.56
CA PHE A 98 -11.88 -7.41 -0.78
C PHE A 98 -11.32 -8.20 0.39
N LYS A 99 -12.16 -8.47 1.36
CA LYS A 99 -11.83 -9.36 2.48
C LYS A 99 -12.50 -10.70 2.27
N SER A 100 -11.80 -11.76 2.63
CA SER A 100 -12.34 -13.11 2.55
C SER A 100 -11.87 -13.94 3.74
N LYS A 101 -12.75 -14.78 4.25
CA LYS A 101 -12.42 -15.71 5.32
C LYS A 101 -11.46 -16.79 4.84
N VAL A 102 -10.62 -17.22 5.75
CA VAL A 102 -9.70 -18.33 5.54
C VAL A 102 -10.22 -19.60 6.19
#